data_259d7fd52f903199a9600ed180416522
#
_entry.id   259d7fd52f903199a9600ed180416522
#
_cell.length_a   1.000
_cell.length_b   1.000
_cell.length_c   1.000
_cell.angle_alpha   90.00
_cell.angle_beta   90.00
_cell.angle_gamma   90.00
#
_symmetry.space_group_name_H-M   'P 1'
#
loop_
_entity.id
_entity.type
_entity.pdbx_description
1 polymer ?
#
loop_
_entity_poly.entity_id
_entity_poly.type
_entity_poly.pdbx_seq_one_letter_code
_entity_poly.pdbx_strand_id
1 'polypeptide(L)'
;MLGKKILPFVIVVALVVPAGMATYYSGTRSTVKETPSIADRGEEATDMGLALSERMRSLPADCGEGVAAAPLADQVMVIVDIMRLRSMTVSGPPQFYLQIFIDGEYALWWEEVYEGTDIYFEWPMAAAELAFDEEDSIIPIQIQVWQKRPGLDRACDVSGAASPLLAGKTVTVFYDMRRGEWTGDDYLGDANGYGHTSGFEDGDEDENDCELWFDIYQMEEGDSWWGEFDRLTSWEKEHVYGLNASSNYCNVDFNGDGIPIDWEDKYGFDPFAENSQADEDPDEDGLTNYEEYRTSQWLSDPFAQDIFIEVDGMQPRHPWGDPYIFPKQSQQIMLNPFARRNITVHIDDGTMGGGGDLIPFDEGMDGNELIAARLKYFLNGDENYWRRGVFHYSVICHQMEWSGRPAGGRMCYVDMHTIGGQYVRNWAPLFYMQGSDYYTAFASVFMHELGHTLGLGSFEGIDNEKSRFPWNKEYWQWGPYESCMNYRYVYKLVDYSDGDDEDYDQNDWEVIDLTRFTRPGW
;
A
#
# COMPACT_ATOMS: atom_id res chain seq x y z
N MET A 1 -34.22 -63.48 -26.32
CA MET A 1 -33.04 -62.84 -25.70
C MET A 1 -33.33 -61.35 -25.61
N LEU A 2 -33.64 -60.90 -24.42
CA LEU A 2 -34.09 -59.53 -24.17
C LEU A 2 -32.89 -58.59 -24.03
N GLY A 3 -32.84 -57.58 -24.91
CA GLY A 3 -31.93 -56.45 -24.79
C GLY A 3 -32.50 -55.39 -23.84
N LYS A 4 -31.86 -55.17 -22.71
CA LYS A 4 -32.21 -54.07 -21.80
C LYS A 4 -31.66 -52.74 -22.34
N LYS A 5 -32.57 -51.81 -22.64
CA LYS A 5 -32.25 -50.39 -22.84
C LYS A 5 -32.11 -49.71 -21.49
N ILE A 6 -30.96 -49.11 -21.24
CA ILE A 6 -30.74 -48.22 -20.08
C ILE A 6 -31.14 -46.81 -20.52
N LEU A 7 -32.17 -46.24 -19.87
CA LEU A 7 -32.52 -44.82 -19.96
C LEU A 7 -31.61 -44.02 -19.02
N PRO A 8 -31.14 -42.87 -19.40
CA PRO A 8 -30.47 -41.95 -18.49
C PRO A 8 -31.52 -41.27 -17.57
N PHE A 9 -31.31 -41.36 -16.29
CA PHE A 9 -32.07 -40.63 -15.29
C PHE A 9 -31.62 -39.16 -15.34
N VAL A 10 -32.52 -38.28 -15.76
CA VAL A 10 -32.38 -36.85 -15.58
C VAL A 10 -32.97 -36.54 -14.20
N ILE A 11 -32.12 -36.20 -13.23
CA ILE A 11 -32.57 -35.69 -11.94
C ILE A 11 -32.85 -34.21 -12.11
N VAL A 12 -34.12 -33.86 -12.20
CA VAL A 12 -34.59 -32.47 -12.08
C VAL A 12 -34.72 -32.19 -10.58
N VAL A 13 -33.77 -31.52 -10.00
CA VAL A 13 -33.93 -30.96 -8.64
C VAL A 13 -34.73 -29.70 -8.74
N ALA A 14 -36.01 -29.79 -8.42
CA ALA A 14 -36.85 -28.60 -8.23
C ALA A 14 -36.48 -27.97 -6.89
N LEU A 15 -35.79 -26.84 -6.91
CA LEU A 15 -35.60 -25.98 -5.75
C LEU A 15 -36.92 -25.27 -5.44
N VAL A 16 -37.59 -25.74 -4.38
CA VAL A 16 -38.67 -25.02 -3.76
C VAL A 16 -38.05 -23.89 -2.95
N VAL A 17 -38.15 -22.67 -3.47
CA VAL A 17 -37.82 -21.45 -2.73
C VAL A 17 -39.01 -21.12 -1.80
N PRO A 18 -38.84 -21.05 -0.47
CA PRO A 18 -39.88 -20.53 0.40
C PRO A 18 -40.07 -19.04 0.11
N ALA A 19 -41.25 -18.64 -0.29
CA ALA A 19 -41.67 -17.26 -0.34
C ALA A 19 -41.78 -16.71 1.09
N GLY A 20 -40.79 -15.95 1.53
CA GLY A 20 -40.80 -15.36 2.84
C GLY A 20 -39.46 -14.85 3.32
N MET A 21 -38.84 -13.92 2.61
CA MET A 21 -37.83 -12.95 3.12
C MET A 21 -37.56 -11.89 2.07
N ALA A 22 -38.59 -11.16 1.70
CA ALA A 22 -38.46 -9.90 1.02
C ALA A 22 -38.89 -8.81 2.02
N THR A 23 -38.02 -8.42 2.93
CA THR A 23 -37.98 -7.15 3.63
C THR A 23 -36.76 -7.15 4.56
N TYR A 24 -35.82 -6.35 4.26
CA TYR A 24 -34.81 -5.65 5.05
C TYR A 24 -33.47 -5.57 4.28
N TYR A 25 -33.50 -4.78 3.21
CA TYR A 25 -32.37 -3.96 2.81
C TYR A 25 -32.89 -2.55 2.54
N SER A 26 -33.31 -1.87 3.60
CA SER A 26 -33.30 -0.43 3.59
C SER A 26 -31.86 -0.01 3.77
N GLY A 27 -31.28 0.53 2.70
CA GLY A 27 -29.94 1.07 2.74
C GLY A 27 -29.82 2.12 3.85
N THR A 28 -29.08 1.78 4.87
CA THR A 28 -28.36 2.81 5.60
C THR A 28 -27.33 3.33 4.61
N ARG A 29 -27.57 4.50 4.04
CA ARG A 29 -26.51 5.36 3.55
C ARG A 29 -25.48 5.38 4.68
N SER A 30 -24.35 4.75 4.50
CA SER A 30 -23.14 5.08 5.22
C SER A 30 -22.91 6.55 4.87
N THR A 31 -23.29 7.42 5.75
CA THR A 31 -22.69 8.74 5.77
C THR A 31 -21.24 8.47 6.05
N VAL A 32 -20.41 8.62 5.03
CA VAL A 32 -18.98 8.92 5.23
C VAL A 32 -19.02 10.03 6.26
N LYS A 33 -18.62 9.75 7.48
CA LYS A 33 -18.32 10.79 8.44
C LYS A 33 -17.19 11.55 7.77
N GLU A 34 -17.45 12.78 7.38
CA GLU A 34 -16.40 13.72 7.05
C GLU A 34 -15.41 13.63 8.18
N THR A 35 -14.16 13.33 7.85
CA THR A 35 -13.04 13.39 8.80
C THR A 35 -13.14 14.75 9.47
N PRO A 36 -13.11 14.84 10.82
CA PRO A 36 -13.19 16.13 11.50
C PRO A 36 -12.10 17.04 10.97
N SER A 37 -12.41 18.28 10.68
CA SER A 37 -11.42 19.27 10.24
C SER A 37 -10.38 19.48 11.35
N ILE A 38 -9.20 19.94 10.97
CA ILE A 38 -8.09 20.30 11.89
C ILE A 38 -8.58 21.13 13.08
N ALA A 39 -9.57 21.99 12.87
CA ALA A 39 -10.16 22.83 13.93
C ALA A 39 -10.97 22.04 14.98
N ASP A 40 -11.56 20.90 14.60
CA ASP A 40 -12.45 20.14 15.48
C ASP A 40 -11.70 19.17 16.42
N ARG A 41 -10.47 18.77 16.06
CA ARG A 41 -9.63 17.89 16.89
C ARG A 41 -8.83 18.62 17.98
N GLY A 42 -8.69 19.95 17.87
CA GLY A 42 -7.93 20.75 18.82
C GLY A 42 -8.59 20.91 20.21
N GLU A 43 -9.84 20.49 20.38
CA GLU A 43 -10.55 20.63 21.67
C GLU A 43 -10.48 19.35 22.54
N GLU A 44 -10.06 18.20 22.00
CA GLU A 44 -9.98 16.92 22.75
C GLU A 44 -8.55 16.50 23.13
N ALA A 45 -7.56 17.39 22.90
CA ALA A 45 -6.18 17.14 23.29
C ALA A 45 -6.05 16.95 24.81
N THR A 46 -5.31 15.92 25.25
CA THR A 46 -4.94 15.77 26.66
C THR A 46 -4.18 17.00 27.14
N ASP A 47 -4.24 17.31 28.45
CA ASP A 47 -3.54 18.47 29.04
C ASP A 47 -2.06 18.55 28.65
N MET A 48 -1.41 17.41 28.39
CA MET A 48 -0.03 17.33 27.96
C MET A 48 0.17 17.77 26.51
N GLY A 49 -0.70 17.34 25.58
CA GLY A 49 -0.67 17.78 24.19
C GLY A 49 -0.96 19.29 24.05
N LEU A 50 -1.86 19.83 24.87
CA LEU A 50 -2.12 21.28 24.96
C LEU A 50 -0.92 22.03 25.50
N ALA A 51 -0.29 21.54 26.57
CA ALA A 51 0.89 22.17 27.18
C ALA A 51 2.09 22.17 26.19
N LEU A 52 2.29 21.08 25.44
CA LEU A 52 3.30 20.98 24.39
C LEU A 52 3.00 21.94 23.24
N SER A 53 1.77 21.94 22.74
CA SER A 53 1.36 22.86 21.65
C SER A 53 1.44 24.34 22.06
N GLU A 54 1.15 24.69 23.31
CA GLU A 54 1.28 26.05 23.83
C GLU A 54 2.74 26.45 24.02
N ARG A 55 3.60 25.54 24.51
CA ARG A 55 5.04 25.78 24.64
C ARG A 55 5.70 25.95 23.28
N MET A 56 5.32 25.14 22.28
CA MET A 56 5.84 25.25 20.91
C MET A 56 5.32 26.48 20.16
N ARG A 57 4.10 26.96 20.44
CA ARG A 57 3.57 28.24 19.91
C ARG A 57 4.31 29.48 20.46
N SER A 58 5.03 29.33 21.57
CA SER A 58 5.78 30.42 22.18
C SER A 58 7.21 30.57 21.65
N LEU A 59 7.66 29.66 20.78
CA LEU A 59 8.96 29.75 20.13
C LEU A 59 8.90 30.80 18.99
N PRO A 60 9.88 31.71 18.88
CA PRO A 60 9.85 32.75 17.88
C PRO A 60 10.11 32.16 16.47
N ALA A 61 9.20 32.38 15.54
CA ALA A 61 9.39 32.14 14.12
C ALA A 61 10.31 33.25 13.56
N ASP A 62 11.61 33.05 13.61
CA ASP A 62 12.55 34.00 13.00
C ASP A 62 13.49 33.27 12.01
N CYS A 63 13.15 33.36 10.72
CA CYS A 63 14.01 32.98 9.60
C CYS A 63 14.98 34.13 9.33
N GLY A 64 15.83 34.49 10.29
CA GLY A 64 16.77 35.60 10.20
C GLY A 64 18.20 35.16 9.95
N GLU A 65 18.78 35.62 8.86
CA GLU A 65 20.21 35.47 8.56
C GLU A 65 21.08 35.92 9.73
N GLY A 66 21.97 35.05 10.22
CA GLY A 66 23.15 35.42 10.97
C GLY A 66 23.07 35.35 12.49
N VAL A 67 22.78 34.20 13.03
CA VAL A 67 23.00 33.90 14.46
C VAL A 67 24.28 33.06 14.60
N ALA A 68 25.14 33.42 15.60
CA ALA A 68 26.28 32.59 15.97
C ALA A 68 25.79 31.21 16.37
N ALA A 69 26.57 30.16 16.02
CA ALA A 69 26.24 28.79 16.35
C ALA A 69 25.66 28.71 17.75
N ALA A 70 24.40 28.30 17.88
CA ALA A 70 23.80 27.99 19.15
C ALA A 70 24.51 26.73 19.67
N PRO A 71 24.73 26.58 21.00
CA PRO A 71 25.18 25.31 21.52
C PRO A 71 24.13 24.26 21.16
N LEU A 72 24.58 23.00 20.91
CA LEU A 72 23.71 21.85 20.74
C LEU A 72 22.62 21.88 21.81
N ALA A 73 21.39 21.57 21.44
CA ALA A 73 20.26 21.66 22.34
C ALA A 73 20.48 20.73 23.55
N ASP A 74 20.28 21.23 24.75
CA ASP A 74 20.35 20.41 25.98
C ASP A 74 19.15 19.42 26.06
N GLN A 75 18.12 19.65 25.28
CA GLN A 75 16.89 18.86 25.24
C GLN A 75 16.37 18.77 23.80
N VAL A 76 15.89 17.60 23.44
CA VAL A 76 15.24 17.31 22.15
C VAL A 76 13.86 16.71 22.38
N MET A 77 12.95 16.93 21.45
CA MET A 77 11.65 16.26 21.44
C MET A 77 11.67 15.18 20.37
N VAL A 78 11.77 13.93 20.79
CA VAL A 78 11.67 12.77 19.89
C VAL A 78 10.19 12.49 19.61
N ILE A 79 9.86 12.36 18.34
CA ILE A 79 8.50 12.20 17.83
C ILE A 79 8.41 10.87 17.09
N VAL A 80 7.32 10.14 17.31
CA VAL A 80 6.95 8.95 16.55
C VAL A 80 5.66 9.22 15.79
N ASP A 81 5.75 9.14 14.48
CA ASP A 81 4.64 9.29 13.56
C ASP A 81 4.26 7.91 13.02
N ILE A 82 3.01 7.52 13.17
CA ILE A 82 2.47 6.33 12.52
C ILE A 82 1.77 6.79 11.26
N MET A 83 2.25 6.33 10.12
CA MET A 83 1.79 6.80 8.83
C MET A 83 0.67 5.92 8.27
N ARG A 84 0.81 4.59 8.40
CA ARG A 84 -0.16 3.63 7.90
C ARG A 84 -0.18 2.37 8.76
N LEU A 85 -1.36 1.82 8.98
CA LEU A 85 -1.57 0.49 9.56
C LEU A 85 -2.46 -0.31 8.62
N ARG A 86 -1.99 -1.45 8.14
CA ARG A 86 -2.77 -2.36 7.31
C ARG A 86 -2.93 -3.71 7.98
N SER A 87 -4.17 -4.17 8.13
CA SER A 87 -4.46 -5.52 8.61
C SER A 87 -4.43 -6.49 7.45
N MET A 88 -3.73 -7.59 7.61
CA MET A 88 -3.69 -8.68 6.64
C MET A 88 -4.98 -9.50 6.65
N THR A 89 -5.81 -9.35 7.69
CA THR A 89 -7.10 -10.04 7.80
C THR A 89 -8.19 -9.26 7.07
N VAL A 90 -8.79 -9.85 6.04
CA VAL A 90 -9.83 -9.23 5.20
C VAL A 90 -11.27 -9.46 5.68
N SER A 91 -11.51 -10.03 6.84
CA SER A 91 -12.84 -10.37 7.35
C SER A 91 -13.43 -9.30 8.27
N GLY A 92 -14.14 -8.32 7.69
CA GLY A 92 -14.84 -7.23 8.40
C GLY A 92 -13.90 -6.09 8.82
N PRO A 93 -14.44 -4.92 9.16
CA PRO A 93 -13.60 -3.83 9.64
C PRO A 93 -13.16 -4.10 11.09
N PRO A 94 -11.88 -4.44 11.31
CA PRO A 94 -11.35 -4.58 12.66
C PRO A 94 -11.21 -3.22 13.33
N GLN A 95 -11.12 -3.21 14.66
CA GLN A 95 -10.86 -2.02 15.46
C GLN A 95 -9.50 -2.16 16.12
N PHE A 96 -8.65 -1.13 16.00
CA PHE A 96 -7.29 -1.11 16.53
C PHE A 96 -7.05 0.06 17.45
N TYR A 97 -6.09 -0.09 18.35
CA TYR A 97 -5.46 0.99 19.10
C TYR A 97 -3.96 0.74 19.24
N LEU A 98 -3.22 1.80 19.50
CA LEU A 98 -1.77 1.79 19.57
C LEU A 98 -1.29 1.95 21.02
N GLN A 99 -0.09 1.45 21.30
CA GLN A 99 0.70 1.77 22.48
C GLN A 99 2.12 2.06 22.04
N ILE A 100 2.63 3.23 22.40
CA ILE A 100 3.97 3.68 22.02
C ILE A 100 4.75 4.05 23.27
N PHE A 101 5.97 3.55 23.36
CA PHE A 101 6.90 3.82 24.45
C PHE A 101 8.18 4.41 23.89
N ILE A 102 8.63 5.52 24.47
CA ILE A 102 9.88 6.20 24.12
C ILE A 102 10.76 6.17 25.38
N ASP A 103 11.96 5.64 25.29
CA ASP A 103 12.87 5.42 26.41
C ASP A 103 12.22 4.70 27.61
N GLY A 104 11.37 3.73 27.31
CA GLY A 104 10.65 2.92 28.30
C GLY A 104 9.42 3.57 28.94
N GLU A 105 9.14 4.84 28.66
CA GLU A 105 7.97 5.55 29.16
C GLU A 105 6.85 5.61 28.13
N TYR A 106 5.60 5.48 28.59
CA TYR A 106 4.42 5.56 27.72
C TYR A 106 4.26 6.99 27.17
N ALA A 107 4.24 7.14 25.85
CA ALA A 107 4.36 8.43 25.18
C ALA A 107 3.20 8.78 24.22
N LEU A 108 2.19 7.90 24.08
CA LEU A 108 1.08 8.12 23.16
C LEU A 108 0.26 9.36 23.56
N TRP A 109 -0.01 10.26 22.61
CA TRP A 109 -0.80 11.46 22.85
C TRP A 109 -2.31 11.23 22.80
N TRP A 110 -2.75 10.31 21.90
CA TRP A 110 -4.17 10.09 21.63
C TRP A 110 -4.53 8.62 21.81
N GLU A 111 -5.37 8.34 22.80
CA GLU A 111 -5.91 7.01 23.04
C GLU A 111 -7.20 6.82 22.21
N GLU A 112 -7.06 6.64 20.90
CA GLU A 112 -8.18 6.43 19.99
C GLU A 112 -8.29 4.99 19.54
N VAL A 113 -9.50 4.63 19.06
CA VAL A 113 -9.78 3.35 18.43
C VAL A 113 -10.08 3.61 16.95
N TYR A 114 -9.27 3.06 16.11
CA TYR A 114 -9.34 3.20 14.66
C TYR A 114 -10.05 2.00 14.06
N GLU A 115 -10.92 2.21 13.06
CA GLU A 115 -11.69 1.15 12.42
C GLU A 115 -11.37 1.09 10.93
N GLY A 116 -10.90 -0.06 10.47
CA GLY A 116 -10.56 -0.28 9.07
C GLY A 116 -9.58 -1.42 8.88
N THR A 117 -9.40 -1.86 7.66
CA THR A 117 -8.38 -2.84 7.25
C THR A 117 -7.11 -2.16 6.72
N ASP A 118 -7.22 -0.89 6.35
CA ASP A 118 -6.13 -0.06 5.85
C ASP A 118 -6.39 1.36 6.33
N ILE A 119 -5.54 1.87 7.23
CA ILE A 119 -5.74 3.08 8.00
C ILE A 119 -4.54 3.99 7.78
N TYR A 120 -4.78 5.17 7.24
CA TYR A 120 -3.78 6.23 7.12
C TYR A 120 -3.97 7.21 8.26
N PHE A 121 -2.88 7.63 8.89
CA PHE A 121 -2.87 8.58 9.99
C PHE A 121 -2.40 9.95 9.48
N GLU A 122 -2.97 11.02 10.01
CA GLU A 122 -2.66 12.38 9.54
C GLU A 122 -1.76 13.15 10.52
N TRP A 123 -1.49 12.59 11.70
CA TRP A 123 -0.85 13.30 12.80
C TRP A 123 0.14 12.43 13.56
N PRO A 124 1.25 13.03 14.05
CA PRO A 124 2.15 12.35 14.97
C PRO A 124 1.41 11.76 16.15
N MET A 125 1.77 10.55 16.54
CA MET A 125 1.05 9.77 17.54
C MET A 125 1.64 9.88 18.93
N ALA A 126 2.96 10.07 19.03
CA ALA A 126 3.66 10.11 20.31
C ALA A 126 4.85 11.07 20.27
N ALA A 127 5.20 11.63 21.43
CA ALA A 127 6.47 12.31 21.60
C ALA A 127 6.93 12.31 23.06
N ALA A 128 8.25 12.46 23.24
CA ALA A 128 8.87 12.64 24.54
C ALA A 128 9.95 13.72 24.48
N GLU A 129 9.99 14.57 25.51
CA GLU A 129 11.09 15.52 25.71
C GLU A 129 12.21 14.81 26.47
N LEU A 130 13.40 14.70 25.86
CA LEU A 130 14.53 13.98 26.40
C LEU A 130 15.75 14.90 26.54
N ALA A 131 16.59 14.63 27.52
CA ALA A 131 17.89 15.29 27.59
C ALA A 131 18.81 14.71 26.54
N PHE A 132 19.46 15.59 25.77
CA PHE A 132 20.43 15.17 24.78
C PHE A 132 21.82 15.03 25.42
N ASP A 133 22.43 13.85 25.26
CA ASP A 133 23.80 13.54 25.69
C ASP A 133 24.50 12.79 24.53
N GLU A 134 25.57 13.38 23.99
CA GLU A 134 26.32 12.76 22.88
C GLU A 134 26.93 11.39 23.21
N GLU A 135 27.22 11.13 24.51
CA GLU A 135 27.79 9.87 24.97
C GLU A 135 26.71 8.78 25.19
N ASP A 136 25.43 9.19 25.38
CA ASP A 136 24.28 8.31 25.64
C ASP A 136 23.07 8.77 24.81
N SER A 137 23.23 8.73 23.47
CA SER A 137 22.26 9.29 22.51
C SER A 137 21.27 8.26 21.96
N ILE A 138 21.46 6.97 22.24
CA ILE A 138 20.64 5.89 21.66
C ILE A 138 19.55 5.49 22.64
N ILE A 139 18.30 5.66 22.22
CA ILE A 139 17.12 5.34 23.03
C ILE A 139 16.27 4.24 22.40
N PRO A 140 15.66 3.35 23.20
CA PRO A 140 14.71 2.37 22.68
C PRO A 140 13.34 3.02 22.45
N ILE A 141 12.73 2.69 21.30
CA ILE A 141 11.35 3.02 20.99
C ILE A 141 10.60 1.72 20.71
N GLN A 142 9.41 1.59 21.28
CA GLN A 142 8.58 0.40 21.13
C GLN A 142 7.17 0.80 20.65
N ILE A 143 6.68 0.10 19.63
CA ILE A 143 5.35 0.31 19.07
C ILE A 143 4.59 -1.01 19.13
N GLN A 144 3.36 -0.97 19.67
CA GLN A 144 2.45 -2.10 19.78
C GLN A 144 1.12 -1.74 19.12
N VAL A 145 0.59 -2.67 18.35
CA VAL A 145 -0.75 -2.59 17.75
C VAL A 145 -1.64 -3.61 18.44
N TRP A 146 -2.82 -3.19 18.85
CA TRP A 146 -3.79 -4.03 19.53
C TRP A 146 -5.13 -4.03 18.80
N GLN A 147 -5.64 -5.20 18.51
CA GLN A 147 -7.00 -5.37 17.99
C GLN A 147 -8.00 -5.45 19.13
N LYS A 148 -8.98 -4.55 19.11
CA LYS A 148 -10.08 -4.56 20.07
C LYS A 148 -11.07 -5.68 19.75
N ARG A 149 -11.42 -6.47 20.76
CA ARG A 149 -12.34 -7.61 20.61
C ARG A 149 -13.36 -7.68 21.74
N PRO A 150 -14.54 -8.28 21.51
CA PRO A 150 -15.44 -8.63 22.60
C PRO A 150 -14.73 -9.59 23.57
N GLY A 151 -14.40 -9.12 24.78
CA GLY A 151 -13.72 -9.91 25.82
C GLY A 151 -12.29 -9.44 26.05
N LEU A 152 -11.31 -10.12 25.53
CA LEU A 152 -9.90 -9.74 25.65
C LEU A 152 -9.37 -9.24 24.31
N ASP A 153 -8.72 -8.08 24.35
CA ASP A 153 -8.01 -7.53 23.21
C ASP A 153 -6.83 -8.43 22.82
N ARG A 154 -6.45 -8.42 21.57
CA ARG A 154 -5.35 -9.23 21.04
C ARG A 154 -4.28 -8.33 20.44
N ALA A 155 -3.03 -8.57 20.83
CA ALA A 155 -1.91 -7.94 20.13
C ALA A 155 -1.89 -8.41 18.66
N CYS A 156 -1.69 -7.47 17.77
CA CYS A 156 -1.35 -7.76 16.37
C CYS A 156 0.14 -8.06 16.30
N ASP A 157 0.52 -8.89 15.37
CA ASP A 157 1.90 -9.06 14.99
C ASP A 157 2.27 -8.00 13.97
N VAL A 158 3.28 -7.21 14.31
CA VAL A 158 3.84 -6.14 13.47
C VAL A 158 5.37 -6.19 13.48
N SER A 159 5.96 -7.30 13.93
CA SER A 159 7.41 -7.45 14.12
C SER A 159 7.91 -8.67 13.38
N GLY A 160 9.11 -8.59 12.79
CA GLY A 160 9.80 -9.72 12.18
C GLY A 160 10.40 -10.72 13.17
N ALA A 161 10.19 -10.52 14.48
CA ALA A 161 10.76 -11.38 15.51
C ALA A 161 9.91 -12.63 15.74
N ALA A 162 10.35 -13.79 15.28
CA ALA A 162 9.70 -15.08 15.46
C ALA A 162 9.51 -15.47 16.95
N SER A 163 8.49 -14.92 17.59
CA SER A 163 8.15 -15.21 18.98
C SER A 163 6.66 -15.06 19.25
N PRO A 164 6.00 -16.06 19.83
CA PRO A 164 4.58 -15.98 20.18
C PRO A 164 4.31 -15.08 21.39
N LEU A 165 5.35 -14.52 22.02
CA LEU A 165 5.22 -13.62 23.16
C LEU A 165 4.99 -12.18 22.68
N LEU A 166 4.42 -11.35 23.53
CA LEU A 166 4.17 -9.93 23.21
C LEU A 166 5.44 -9.18 22.75
N ALA A 167 6.60 -9.54 23.28
CA ALA A 167 7.88 -8.97 22.86
C ALA A 167 8.24 -9.31 21.39
N GLY A 168 7.75 -10.44 20.87
CA GLY A 168 7.91 -10.81 19.46
C GLY A 168 6.85 -10.19 18.53
N LYS A 169 5.87 -9.48 19.10
CA LYS A 169 4.82 -8.78 18.36
C LYS A 169 4.91 -7.26 18.49
N THR A 170 6.02 -6.80 19.04
CA THR A 170 6.28 -5.39 19.35
C THR A 170 7.43 -4.91 18.49
N VAL A 171 7.18 -3.94 17.65
CA VAL A 171 8.27 -3.23 16.95
C VAL A 171 9.19 -2.61 17.99
N THR A 172 10.47 -2.91 17.92
CA THR A 172 11.50 -2.36 18.82
C THR A 172 12.65 -1.83 17.99
N VAL A 173 12.80 -0.51 17.99
CA VAL A 173 13.89 0.18 17.30
C VAL A 173 14.72 0.98 18.30
N PHE A 174 15.95 1.29 17.92
CA PHE A 174 16.93 2.05 18.71
C PHE A 174 17.30 3.31 17.94
N TYR A 175 16.75 4.43 18.37
CA TYR A 175 16.92 5.73 17.71
C TYR A 175 18.16 6.45 18.25
N ASP A 176 19.06 6.87 17.37
CA ASP A 176 20.23 7.70 17.69
C ASP A 176 19.89 9.19 17.52
N MET A 177 19.72 9.89 18.63
CA MET A 177 19.40 11.32 18.65
C MET A 177 20.48 12.24 18.04
N ARG A 178 21.69 11.73 17.78
CA ARG A 178 22.72 12.51 17.05
C ARG A 178 22.41 12.55 15.56
N ARG A 179 22.02 11.39 15.00
CA ARG A 179 21.94 11.18 13.56
C ARG A 179 20.52 11.18 13.02
N GLY A 180 19.52 11.20 13.89
CA GLY A 180 18.14 11.10 13.41
C GLY A 180 17.75 9.75 12.83
N GLU A 181 18.64 8.75 12.96
CA GLU A 181 18.51 7.41 12.38
C GLU A 181 18.10 6.39 13.46
N TRP A 182 17.59 5.23 13.03
CA TRP A 182 17.32 4.11 13.94
C TRP A 182 17.83 2.80 13.36
N THR A 183 17.96 1.82 14.26
CA THR A 183 18.28 0.42 13.94
C THR A 183 17.31 -0.47 14.71
N GLY A 184 17.19 -1.73 14.30
CA GLY A 184 16.39 -2.73 15.02
C GLY A 184 15.33 -3.35 14.14
N ASP A 185 14.09 -3.35 14.59
CA ASP A 185 12.97 -4.02 13.95
C ASP A 185 12.37 -3.12 12.85
N ASP A 186 12.91 -3.27 11.66
CA ASP A 186 12.46 -2.61 10.44
C ASP A 186 12.58 -3.62 9.29
N TYR A 187 11.68 -3.55 8.33
CA TYR A 187 11.55 -4.59 7.30
C TYR A 187 12.84 -4.81 6.53
N LEU A 188 13.47 -3.77 6.07
CA LEU A 188 14.70 -3.85 5.29
C LEU A 188 15.95 -3.88 6.17
N GLY A 189 15.82 -3.59 7.47
CA GLY A 189 16.96 -3.45 8.38
C GLY A 189 17.87 -2.28 8.03
N ASP A 190 17.39 -1.33 7.23
CA ASP A 190 18.05 -0.06 6.99
C ASP A 190 17.84 0.89 8.19
N ALA A 191 18.66 1.91 8.29
CA ALA A 191 18.60 2.89 9.37
C ALA A 191 17.93 4.19 8.92
N ASN A 192 17.47 4.25 7.68
CA ASN A 192 17.03 5.47 7.02
C ASN A 192 15.65 5.25 6.38
N GLY A 193 15.01 6.33 5.99
CA GLY A 193 13.72 6.30 5.31
C GLY A 193 12.52 6.20 6.25
N TYR A 194 11.44 5.66 5.76
CA TYR A 194 10.27 5.29 6.56
C TYR A 194 10.47 3.89 7.12
N GLY A 195 10.21 3.72 8.43
CA GLY A 195 10.16 2.39 9.01
C GLY A 195 8.97 1.61 8.43
N HIS A 196 9.22 0.40 8.00
CA HIS A 196 8.19 -0.53 7.54
C HIS A 196 8.41 -1.89 8.19
N THR A 197 7.40 -2.39 8.87
CA THR A 197 7.44 -3.69 9.55
C THR A 197 6.19 -4.50 9.25
N SER A 198 6.30 -5.83 9.28
CA SER A 198 5.20 -6.74 9.00
C SER A 198 5.28 -8.00 9.84
N GLY A 199 4.15 -8.47 10.35
CA GLY A 199 4.05 -9.77 11.01
C GLY A 199 4.35 -10.95 10.09
N PHE A 200 4.42 -10.76 8.78
CA PHE A 200 4.80 -11.84 7.85
C PHE A 200 6.31 -12.14 7.81
N GLU A 201 7.13 -11.27 8.31
CA GLU A 201 8.59 -11.40 8.23
C GLU A 201 9.10 -12.61 9.00
N ASP A 202 8.40 -13.08 10.01
CA ASP A 202 8.77 -14.25 10.81
C ASP A 202 8.33 -15.59 10.19
N GLY A 203 7.48 -15.54 9.15
CA GLY A 203 6.96 -16.70 8.42
C GLY A 203 5.79 -17.41 9.09
N ASP A 204 5.18 -16.87 10.15
CA ASP A 204 3.97 -17.38 10.79
C ASP A 204 2.76 -16.49 10.44
N GLU A 205 1.89 -16.94 9.54
CA GLU A 205 0.73 -16.19 9.07
C GLU A 205 -0.52 -16.27 9.97
N ASP A 206 -0.46 -16.99 11.09
CA ASP A 206 -1.62 -17.26 11.95
C ASP A 206 -1.76 -16.29 13.14
N GLU A 207 -0.82 -15.34 13.30
CA GLU A 207 -0.68 -14.56 14.52
C GLU A 207 -1.47 -13.25 14.59
N ASN A 208 -2.31 -12.91 13.63
CA ASN A 208 -3.05 -11.66 13.49
C ASN A 208 -2.18 -10.53 12.95
N ASP A 209 -1.52 -10.81 11.85
CA ASP A 209 -0.52 -9.98 11.23
C ASP A 209 -1.07 -8.67 10.71
N CYS A 210 -0.26 -7.66 10.91
CA CYS A 210 -0.47 -6.32 10.39
C CYS A 210 0.85 -5.81 9.81
N GLU A 211 0.74 -4.89 8.88
CA GLU A 211 1.86 -4.06 8.43
C GLU A 211 1.76 -2.69 9.07
N LEU A 212 2.88 -2.09 9.37
CA LEU A 212 3.00 -0.80 10.01
C LEU A 212 4.06 0.04 9.31
N TRP A 213 3.69 1.25 8.88
CA TRP A 213 4.63 2.28 8.41
C TRP A 213 4.71 3.38 9.45
N PHE A 214 5.92 3.78 9.80
CA PHE A 214 6.18 4.79 10.80
C PHE A 214 7.36 5.68 10.40
N ASP A 215 7.47 6.82 11.05
CA ASP A 215 8.62 7.72 10.96
C ASP A 215 9.03 8.15 12.36
N ILE A 216 10.32 8.33 12.57
CA ILE A 216 10.87 8.82 13.84
C ILE A 216 11.78 9.99 13.51
N TYR A 217 11.54 11.10 14.17
CA TYR A 217 12.36 12.30 14.02
C TYR A 217 12.37 13.09 15.31
N GLN A 218 13.23 14.09 15.39
CA GLN A 218 13.29 14.95 16.54
C GLN A 218 13.09 16.41 16.15
N MET A 219 12.61 17.18 17.10
CA MET A 219 12.57 18.63 17.06
C MET A 219 13.50 19.19 18.11
N GLU A 220 14.24 20.23 17.75
CA GLU A 220 15.21 20.90 18.58
C GLU A 220 14.80 22.35 18.84
N GLU A 221 15.58 23.07 19.66
CA GLU A 221 15.32 24.48 19.95
C GLU A 221 15.43 25.32 18.67
N GLY A 222 14.34 25.95 18.26
CA GLY A 222 14.25 26.75 17.05
C GLY A 222 13.36 26.15 15.95
N ASP A 223 13.08 24.86 16.03
CA ASP A 223 12.16 24.23 15.09
C ASP A 223 10.70 24.63 15.36
N SER A 224 9.89 24.59 14.34
CA SER A 224 8.50 25.01 14.41
C SER A 224 7.55 23.88 14.05
N TRP A 225 6.71 23.47 14.97
CA TRP A 225 5.66 22.47 14.75
C TRP A 225 4.74 22.77 13.57
N TRP A 226 4.51 24.06 13.28
CA TRP A 226 3.64 24.52 12.21
C TRP A 226 4.40 25.01 10.97
N GLY A 227 5.74 24.93 11.01
CA GLY A 227 6.63 25.31 9.92
C GLY A 227 7.25 24.09 9.27
N GLU A 228 7.67 24.25 8.04
CA GLU A 228 8.54 23.27 7.40
C GLU A 228 9.91 23.32 8.09
N PHE A 229 10.42 22.18 8.52
CA PHE A 229 11.79 22.03 9.05
C PHE A 229 12.45 20.84 8.35
N ASP A 230 13.77 20.85 8.31
CA ASP A 230 14.56 19.93 7.49
C ASP A 230 14.74 18.52 8.08
N ARG A 231 14.21 18.29 9.27
CA ARG A 231 14.34 17.02 10.04
C ARG A 231 15.78 16.57 10.32
N LEU A 232 16.78 17.29 9.80
CA LEU A 232 18.19 17.09 10.12
C LEU A 232 18.46 17.49 11.56
N THR A 233 19.19 16.69 12.30
CA THR A 233 19.61 17.09 13.66
C THR A 233 20.66 18.19 13.62
N SER A 234 20.76 19.01 14.66
CA SER A 234 21.81 20.02 14.77
C SER A 234 23.20 19.37 14.79
N TRP A 235 23.34 18.20 15.37
CA TRP A 235 24.57 17.43 15.38
C TRP A 235 24.99 16.99 13.96
N GLU A 236 24.07 16.50 13.19
CA GLU A 236 24.27 16.07 11.81
C GLU A 236 24.67 17.21 10.90
N LYS A 237 23.93 18.32 10.95
CA LYS A 237 24.25 19.56 10.22
C LYS A 237 25.70 19.96 10.44
N GLU A 238 26.17 19.96 11.69
CA GLU A 238 27.51 20.44 12.03
C GLU A 238 28.60 19.40 11.76
N HIS A 239 28.38 18.13 12.12
CA HIS A 239 29.43 17.10 12.12
C HIS A 239 29.46 16.24 10.87
N VAL A 240 28.34 16.02 10.20
CA VAL A 240 28.25 15.25 8.96
C VAL A 240 28.40 16.17 7.75
N TYR A 241 27.63 17.25 7.71
CA TYR A 241 27.52 18.10 6.53
C TYR A 241 28.34 19.38 6.60
N GLY A 242 28.85 19.78 7.78
CA GLY A 242 29.55 21.04 7.96
C GLY A 242 28.67 22.28 7.74
N LEU A 243 27.38 22.12 7.97
CA LEU A 243 26.35 23.13 7.82
C LEU A 243 26.16 23.89 9.15
N ASN A 244 25.38 24.97 9.12
CA ASN A 244 25.04 25.72 10.33
C ASN A 244 23.88 25.00 11.06
N ALA A 245 24.16 24.51 12.27
CA ALA A 245 23.19 23.80 13.11
C ALA A 245 21.86 24.56 13.33
N SER A 246 21.91 25.91 13.41
CA SER A 246 20.72 26.73 13.65
C SER A 246 19.96 27.14 12.37
N SER A 247 20.33 26.65 11.20
CA SER A 247 19.66 26.97 9.93
C SER A 247 18.72 25.84 9.52
N ASN A 248 17.61 26.22 8.92
CA ASN A 248 16.68 25.28 8.31
C ASN A 248 17.04 25.10 6.83
N TYR A 249 17.25 23.85 6.42
CA TYR A 249 17.59 23.46 5.05
C TYR A 249 16.46 22.71 4.34
N CYS A 250 15.25 22.75 4.87
CA CYS A 250 14.08 22.13 4.25
C CYS A 250 13.96 22.54 2.77
N ASN A 251 13.79 21.57 1.90
CA ASN A 251 13.70 21.75 0.46
C ASN A 251 14.95 22.36 -0.20
N VAL A 252 16.12 22.32 0.43
CA VAL A 252 17.36 22.79 -0.19
C VAL A 252 18.02 21.65 -0.98
N ASP A 253 18.11 21.83 -2.27
CA ASP A 253 18.81 20.96 -3.20
C ASP A 253 20.23 21.53 -3.42
N PHE A 254 21.25 20.85 -2.90
CA PHE A 254 22.64 21.33 -2.95
C PHE A 254 23.39 20.93 -4.21
N ASN A 255 23.07 19.78 -4.80
CA ASN A 255 23.74 19.26 -6.00
C ASN A 255 23.01 19.62 -7.29
N GLY A 256 21.74 20.09 -7.21
CA GLY A 256 20.95 20.58 -8.34
C GLY A 256 20.27 19.46 -9.13
N ASP A 257 20.00 18.33 -8.51
CA ASP A 257 19.40 17.17 -9.17
C ASP A 257 17.86 17.07 -9.02
N GLY A 258 17.29 17.97 -8.22
CA GLY A 258 15.85 18.07 -8.01
C GLY A 258 15.37 17.35 -6.75
N ILE A 259 16.28 16.75 -5.98
CA ILE A 259 16.00 16.10 -4.71
C ILE A 259 16.57 16.95 -3.57
N PRO A 260 15.82 17.28 -2.52
CA PRO A 260 16.32 18.10 -1.43
C PRO A 260 17.07 17.27 -0.38
N ILE A 261 17.97 17.95 0.36
CA ILE A 261 18.83 17.32 1.37
C ILE A 261 18.06 16.51 2.43
N ASP A 262 16.90 16.98 2.84
CA ASP A 262 16.08 16.32 3.87
C ASP A 262 15.55 14.96 3.42
N TRP A 263 15.35 14.75 2.11
CA TRP A 263 15.03 13.45 1.57
C TRP A 263 16.29 12.59 1.32
N GLU A 264 17.36 13.19 0.79
CA GLU A 264 18.62 12.49 0.55
C GLU A 264 19.23 11.96 1.85
N ASP A 265 19.23 12.78 2.91
CA ASP A 265 19.68 12.39 4.24
C ASP A 265 18.86 11.23 4.81
N LYS A 266 17.52 11.34 4.70
CA LYS A 266 16.58 10.34 5.17
C LYS A 266 16.83 8.95 4.59
N TYR A 267 17.30 8.87 3.36
CA TYR A 267 17.60 7.62 2.66
C TYR A 267 19.11 7.34 2.51
N GLY A 268 19.96 8.15 3.16
CA GLY A 268 21.41 7.94 3.20
C GLY A 268 22.12 8.25 1.88
N PHE A 269 21.53 9.06 1.02
CA PHE A 269 22.18 9.58 -0.18
C PHE A 269 23.09 10.77 0.15
N ASP A 270 24.04 11.08 -0.72
CA ASP A 270 24.97 12.21 -0.53
C ASP A 270 24.44 13.48 -1.20
N PRO A 271 23.95 14.47 -0.42
CA PRO A 271 23.36 15.69 -0.97
C PRO A 271 24.38 16.63 -1.65
N PHE A 272 25.67 16.30 -1.60
CA PHE A 272 26.74 17.07 -2.25
C PHE A 272 27.43 16.27 -3.37
N ALA A 273 26.88 15.13 -3.78
CA ALA A 273 27.45 14.30 -4.82
C ALA A 273 27.63 15.09 -6.13
N GLU A 274 28.83 15.06 -6.72
CA GLU A 274 29.10 15.69 -8.04
C GLU A 274 28.30 15.02 -9.17
N ASN A 275 28.01 13.72 -9.03
CA ASN A 275 27.13 12.97 -9.92
C ASN A 275 25.80 12.78 -9.19
N SER A 276 24.73 13.26 -9.79
CA SER A 276 23.39 13.05 -9.28
C SER A 276 23.06 11.58 -9.07
N GLN A 277 22.45 11.26 -7.94
CA GLN A 277 21.89 9.94 -7.64
C GLN A 277 20.39 9.86 -8.01
N ALA A 278 19.83 10.94 -8.53
CA ALA A 278 18.40 11.03 -8.88
C ALA A 278 17.93 10.01 -9.92
N ASP A 279 18.83 9.60 -10.84
CA ASP A 279 18.51 8.62 -11.88
C ASP A 279 18.84 7.17 -11.47
N GLU A 280 19.30 6.93 -10.24
CA GLU A 280 19.55 5.57 -9.71
C GLU A 280 18.21 4.91 -9.31
N ASP A 281 18.17 3.60 -9.35
CA ASP A 281 17.04 2.72 -9.01
C ASP A 281 17.64 1.56 -8.16
N PRO A 282 17.76 1.76 -6.84
CA PRO A 282 18.53 0.82 -6.00
C PRO A 282 17.85 -0.53 -5.74
N ASP A 283 16.51 -0.58 -5.77
CA ASP A 283 15.70 -1.79 -5.50
C ASP A 283 15.21 -2.48 -6.79
N GLU A 284 15.55 -1.88 -7.96
CA GLU A 284 15.27 -2.42 -9.28
C GLU A 284 13.76 -2.60 -9.57
N ASP A 285 12.91 -1.70 -9.05
CA ASP A 285 11.46 -1.72 -9.33
C ASP A 285 11.06 -0.89 -10.55
N GLY A 286 12.02 -0.12 -11.10
CA GLY A 286 11.81 0.74 -12.26
C GLY A 286 11.48 2.17 -11.92
N LEU A 287 11.39 2.55 -10.65
CA LEU A 287 11.33 3.94 -10.22
C LEU A 287 12.74 4.44 -9.92
N THR A 288 13.02 5.66 -10.32
CA THR A 288 14.29 6.32 -9.98
C THR A 288 14.16 7.04 -8.65
N ASN A 289 15.26 7.32 -7.96
CA ASN A 289 15.25 8.09 -6.71
C ASN A 289 14.46 9.39 -6.83
N TYR A 290 14.50 10.05 -7.99
CA TYR A 290 13.68 11.24 -8.23
C TYR A 290 12.19 10.95 -8.33
N GLU A 291 11.80 9.81 -8.91
CA GLU A 291 10.42 9.37 -8.97
C GLU A 291 9.93 8.94 -7.59
N GLU A 292 10.80 8.27 -6.80
CA GLU A 292 10.57 7.93 -5.39
C GLU A 292 10.38 9.19 -4.52
N TYR A 293 11.25 10.17 -4.66
CA TYR A 293 11.06 11.46 -3.98
C TYR A 293 9.70 12.08 -4.28
N ARG A 294 9.24 12.01 -5.52
CA ARG A 294 7.93 12.55 -5.93
C ARG A 294 6.75 11.77 -5.40
N THR A 295 6.91 10.49 -5.13
CA THR A 295 5.88 9.57 -4.63
C THR A 295 5.99 9.31 -3.13
N SER A 296 7.02 9.83 -2.46
CA SER A 296 7.28 9.61 -1.03
C SER A 296 6.12 10.02 -0.11
N GLN A 297 5.31 11.01 -0.52
CA GLN A 297 4.07 11.36 0.20
C GLN A 297 3.06 10.20 0.28
N TRP A 298 3.24 9.16 -0.50
CA TRP A 298 2.44 7.94 -0.52
C TRP A 298 3.23 6.73 -0.01
N LEU A 299 4.37 6.98 0.67
CA LEU A 299 5.23 6.00 1.31
C LEU A 299 6.02 5.11 0.35
N SER A 300 6.44 5.65 -0.79
CA SER A 300 7.46 4.97 -1.59
C SER A 300 8.83 5.09 -0.95
N ASP A 301 9.67 4.08 -1.20
CA ASP A 301 10.96 3.92 -0.55
C ASP A 301 11.98 3.39 -1.56
N PRO A 302 13.09 4.10 -1.84
CA PRO A 302 14.07 3.72 -2.87
C PRO A 302 14.81 2.40 -2.60
N PHE A 303 14.54 1.74 -1.46
CA PHE A 303 15.12 0.45 -1.09
C PHE A 303 14.08 -0.66 -0.93
N ALA A 304 12.78 -0.36 -1.16
CA ALA A 304 11.68 -1.31 -1.03
C ALA A 304 10.76 -1.24 -2.24
N GLN A 305 10.74 -2.29 -3.04
CA GLN A 305 9.99 -2.34 -4.31
C GLN A 305 8.54 -1.89 -4.20
N ASP A 306 8.16 -0.94 -5.06
CA ASP A 306 6.85 -0.32 -5.12
C ASP A 306 6.14 -0.59 -6.46
N ILE A 307 4.83 -0.72 -6.42
CA ILE A 307 3.98 -0.76 -7.62
C ILE A 307 2.88 0.28 -7.46
N PHE A 308 2.90 1.31 -8.26
CA PHE A 308 1.83 2.30 -8.32
C PHE A 308 0.81 1.95 -9.40
N ILE A 309 -0.48 1.93 -9.05
CA ILE A 309 -1.58 1.62 -9.96
C ILE A 309 -2.65 2.70 -9.87
N GLU A 310 -2.84 3.46 -10.94
CA GLU A 310 -3.98 4.36 -11.06
C GLU A 310 -5.20 3.60 -11.61
N VAL A 311 -6.32 3.68 -10.90
CA VAL A 311 -7.54 2.93 -11.23
C VAL A 311 -8.70 3.88 -11.45
N ASP A 312 -9.24 3.86 -12.66
CA ASP A 312 -10.48 4.54 -13.01
C ASP A 312 -11.66 3.60 -13.09
N GLY A 313 -12.84 4.15 -12.86
CA GLY A 313 -14.09 3.42 -12.99
C GLY A 313 -14.89 3.83 -14.21
N MET A 314 -16.03 3.17 -14.41
CA MET A 314 -17.01 3.54 -15.43
C MET A 314 -18.35 3.89 -14.78
N GLN A 315 -19.02 4.92 -15.29
CA GLN A 315 -20.36 5.29 -14.89
C GLN A 315 -21.32 4.11 -15.02
N PRO A 316 -22.35 4.02 -14.18
CA PRO A 316 -23.32 2.95 -14.29
C PRO A 316 -24.18 3.09 -15.56
N ARG A 317 -24.65 1.95 -16.07
CA ARG A 317 -25.58 1.91 -17.20
C ARG A 317 -26.83 2.78 -17.02
N HIS A 318 -27.26 2.96 -15.77
CA HIS A 318 -28.44 3.75 -15.40
C HIS A 318 -28.10 4.71 -14.25
N PRO A 319 -28.70 5.90 -14.19
CA PRO A 319 -28.37 6.90 -13.15
C PRO A 319 -28.59 6.45 -11.70
N TRP A 320 -29.33 5.36 -11.49
CA TRP A 320 -29.59 4.76 -10.16
C TRP A 320 -28.80 3.46 -9.91
N GLY A 321 -27.93 3.07 -10.83
CA GLY A 321 -27.05 1.92 -10.68
C GLY A 321 -25.77 2.29 -9.94
N ASP A 322 -25.04 1.28 -9.49
CA ASP A 322 -23.71 1.45 -8.93
C ASP A 322 -22.67 1.58 -10.07
N PRO A 323 -21.67 2.42 -9.91
CA PRO A 323 -20.57 2.51 -10.88
C PRO A 323 -19.75 1.21 -10.91
N TYR A 324 -19.02 1.01 -11.99
CA TYR A 324 -18.04 -0.07 -12.09
C TYR A 324 -16.73 0.47 -11.54
N ILE A 325 -16.33 -0.01 -10.37
CA ILE A 325 -15.12 0.41 -9.65
C ILE A 325 -14.40 -0.82 -9.09
N PHE A 326 -13.14 -0.67 -8.74
CA PHE A 326 -12.39 -1.70 -8.03
C PHE A 326 -12.87 -1.79 -6.57
N PRO A 327 -13.49 -2.90 -6.15
CA PRO A 327 -14.01 -2.99 -4.78
C PRO A 327 -12.88 -2.95 -3.75
N LYS A 328 -13.01 -2.13 -2.70
CA LYS A 328 -11.98 -2.01 -1.64
C LYS A 328 -11.59 -3.34 -1.01
N GLN A 329 -12.54 -4.25 -0.79
CA GLN A 329 -12.24 -5.59 -0.28
C GLN A 329 -11.39 -6.41 -1.28
N SER A 330 -11.59 -6.24 -2.59
CA SER A 330 -10.76 -6.90 -3.61
C SER A 330 -9.36 -6.32 -3.64
N GLN A 331 -9.21 -4.99 -3.45
CA GLN A 331 -7.91 -4.33 -3.32
C GLN A 331 -7.13 -4.97 -2.15
N GLN A 332 -7.73 -5.06 -0.96
CA GLN A 332 -7.10 -5.63 0.23
C GLN A 332 -6.64 -7.09 0.03
N ILE A 333 -7.46 -7.91 -0.64
CA ILE A 333 -7.10 -9.30 -0.94
C ILE A 333 -5.89 -9.35 -1.88
N MET A 334 -5.82 -8.44 -2.87
CA MET A 334 -4.74 -8.40 -3.85
C MET A 334 -3.40 -7.92 -3.26
N LEU A 335 -3.43 -7.05 -2.28
CA LEU A 335 -2.20 -6.51 -1.66
C LEU A 335 -1.39 -7.59 -0.93
N ASN A 336 -2.07 -8.56 -0.30
CA ASN A 336 -1.42 -9.54 0.57
C ASN A 336 -0.31 -10.38 -0.10
N PRO A 337 -0.48 -10.95 -1.31
CA PRO A 337 0.58 -11.70 -1.98
C PRO A 337 1.84 -10.88 -2.26
N PHE A 338 1.67 -9.61 -2.62
CA PHE A 338 2.80 -8.70 -2.85
C PHE A 338 3.51 -8.35 -1.55
N ALA A 339 2.75 -8.05 -0.49
CA ALA A 339 3.31 -7.76 0.83
C ALA A 339 4.17 -8.91 1.37
N ARG A 340 3.76 -10.18 1.15
CA ARG A 340 4.56 -11.36 1.48
C ARG A 340 5.90 -11.45 0.74
N ARG A 341 6.07 -10.65 -0.31
CA ARG A 341 7.29 -10.60 -1.14
C ARG A 341 8.04 -9.30 -0.99
N ASN A 342 7.70 -8.51 0.03
CA ASN A 342 8.26 -7.18 0.26
C ASN A 342 8.04 -6.24 -0.94
N ILE A 343 6.88 -6.30 -1.56
CA ILE A 343 6.47 -5.39 -2.63
C ILE A 343 5.27 -4.59 -2.13
N THR A 344 5.40 -3.28 -2.05
CA THR A 344 4.32 -2.40 -1.65
C THR A 344 3.49 -1.99 -2.87
N VAL A 345 2.20 -2.27 -2.85
CA VAL A 345 1.29 -1.87 -3.94
C VAL A 345 0.45 -0.68 -3.51
N HIS A 346 0.55 0.40 -4.26
CA HIS A 346 -0.18 1.65 -4.07
C HIS A 346 -1.32 1.77 -5.08
N ILE A 347 -2.55 1.84 -4.61
CA ILE A 347 -3.73 1.93 -5.49
C ILE A 347 -4.34 3.31 -5.39
N ASP A 348 -4.17 4.10 -6.45
CA ASP A 348 -4.85 5.38 -6.62
C ASP A 348 -6.23 5.19 -7.27
N ASP A 349 -7.25 5.14 -6.46
CA ASP A 349 -8.65 5.19 -6.87
C ASP A 349 -9.31 6.55 -6.52
N GLY A 350 -8.50 7.62 -6.56
CA GLY A 350 -8.85 8.99 -6.22
C GLY A 350 -8.17 9.52 -4.96
N THR A 351 -7.31 8.73 -4.32
CA THR A 351 -6.64 9.10 -3.06
C THR A 351 -5.25 9.71 -3.25
N MET A 352 -4.63 9.54 -4.44
CA MET A 352 -3.29 10.03 -4.76
C MET A 352 -3.28 11.12 -5.85
N GLY A 353 -4.43 11.78 -6.05
CA GLY A 353 -4.56 12.92 -6.95
C GLY A 353 -4.68 12.61 -8.45
N GLY A 354 -4.85 11.33 -8.81
CA GLY A 354 -5.18 10.84 -10.16
C GLY A 354 -6.48 10.05 -10.12
N GLY A 355 -6.47 8.78 -10.27
CA GLY A 355 -7.56 7.80 -10.36
C GLY A 355 -8.92 8.11 -9.72
N GLY A 356 -9.82 7.17 -9.81
CA GLY A 356 -11.19 7.31 -9.32
C GLY A 356 -12.13 8.09 -10.25
N ASP A 357 -11.65 8.51 -11.41
CA ASP A 357 -12.48 9.13 -12.42
C ASP A 357 -13.55 8.13 -12.92
N LEU A 358 -14.77 8.62 -13.13
CA LEU A 358 -15.84 7.83 -13.70
C LEU A 358 -15.98 8.15 -15.19
N ILE A 359 -15.33 7.35 -16.04
CA ILE A 359 -15.47 7.47 -17.48
C ILE A 359 -16.92 7.22 -17.93
N PRO A 360 -17.42 7.86 -18.99
CA PRO A 360 -18.77 7.67 -19.48
C PRO A 360 -19.08 6.19 -19.73
N PHE A 361 -20.33 5.80 -19.45
CA PHE A 361 -20.77 4.43 -19.69
C PHE A 361 -20.61 4.03 -21.15
N ASP A 362 -20.03 2.85 -21.36
CA ASP A 362 -19.99 2.12 -22.60
C ASP A 362 -20.48 0.67 -22.38
N GLU A 363 -21.24 0.11 -23.33
CA GLU A 363 -21.73 -1.26 -23.24
C GLU A 363 -20.61 -2.28 -23.37
N GLY A 364 -19.61 -1.97 -24.20
CA GLY A 364 -18.47 -2.84 -24.46
C GLY A 364 -17.25 -2.07 -24.92
N MET A 365 -16.39 -1.68 -24.00
CA MET A 365 -15.18 -0.90 -24.27
C MET A 365 -14.20 -1.69 -25.13
N ASP A 366 -13.79 -1.12 -26.27
CA ASP A 366 -12.74 -1.68 -27.12
C ASP A 366 -11.34 -1.11 -26.78
N GLY A 367 -10.30 -1.65 -27.41
CA GLY A 367 -8.93 -1.23 -27.16
C GLY A 367 -8.62 0.23 -27.56
N ASN A 368 -9.31 0.80 -28.58
CA ASN A 368 -9.10 2.19 -28.98
C ASN A 368 -9.74 3.15 -27.99
N GLU A 369 -10.90 2.79 -27.46
CA GLU A 369 -11.59 3.56 -26.43
C GLU A 369 -10.78 3.58 -25.12
N LEU A 370 -10.15 2.45 -24.79
CA LEU A 370 -9.28 2.36 -23.63
C LEU A 370 -8.00 3.21 -23.80
N ILE A 371 -7.39 3.23 -24.99
CA ILE A 371 -6.28 4.13 -25.32
C ILE A 371 -6.69 5.60 -25.21
N ALA A 372 -7.89 5.93 -25.68
CA ALA A 372 -8.41 7.29 -25.57
C ALA A 372 -8.70 7.67 -24.11
N ALA A 373 -9.18 6.73 -23.29
CA ALA A 373 -9.36 6.92 -21.86
C ALA A 373 -8.02 7.16 -21.16
N ARG A 374 -6.99 6.35 -21.44
CA ARG A 374 -5.62 6.53 -20.93
C ARG A 374 -5.10 7.94 -21.20
N LEU A 375 -5.14 8.39 -22.46
CA LEU A 375 -4.65 9.72 -22.79
C LEU A 375 -5.42 10.83 -22.04
N LYS A 376 -6.73 10.68 -21.92
CA LYS A 376 -7.58 11.73 -21.37
C LYS A 376 -7.56 11.79 -19.83
N TYR A 377 -7.70 10.65 -19.17
CA TYR A 377 -7.91 10.57 -17.71
C TYR A 377 -6.58 10.33 -16.98
N PHE A 378 -5.79 9.36 -17.40
CA PHE A 378 -4.51 9.08 -16.78
C PHE A 378 -3.42 10.11 -17.13
N LEU A 379 -3.27 10.44 -18.41
CA LEU A 379 -2.21 11.35 -18.88
C LEU A 379 -2.67 12.82 -18.99
N ASN A 380 -3.87 13.16 -18.57
CA ASN A 380 -4.41 14.54 -18.64
C ASN A 380 -4.27 15.20 -20.03
N GLY A 381 -4.26 14.42 -21.11
CA GLY A 381 -4.07 14.86 -22.48
C GLY A 381 -2.62 15.13 -22.89
N ASP A 382 -1.65 14.83 -22.04
CA ASP A 382 -0.21 15.03 -22.29
C ASP A 382 0.54 13.69 -22.18
N GLU A 383 1.07 13.20 -23.29
CA GLU A 383 1.87 11.97 -23.35
C GLU A 383 3.20 12.07 -22.56
N ASN A 384 3.60 13.25 -22.10
CA ASN A 384 4.75 13.45 -21.24
C ASN A 384 4.35 13.69 -19.77
N TYR A 385 3.10 13.44 -19.43
CA TYR A 385 2.67 13.58 -18.05
C TYR A 385 3.49 12.69 -17.13
N TRP A 386 3.92 13.20 -16.01
CA TRP A 386 4.93 12.60 -15.14
C TRP A 386 4.55 11.21 -14.58
N ARG A 387 3.25 10.92 -14.44
CA ARG A 387 2.78 9.61 -13.99
C ARG A 387 3.06 8.49 -14.99
N ARG A 388 3.29 8.85 -16.25
CA ARG A 388 3.70 7.89 -17.26
C ARG A 388 5.11 7.40 -16.95
N GLY A 389 5.24 6.10 -16.72
CA GLY A 389 6.51 5.47 -16.31
C GLY A 389 6.69 5.35 -14.81
N VAL A 390 5.68 5.80 -14.02
CA VAL A 390 5.61 5.64 -12.57
C VAL A 390 4.39 4.82 -12.18
N PHE A 391 3.25 5.04 -12.82
CA PHE A 391 2.01 4.34 -12.54
C PHE A 391 1.63 3.38 -13.65
N HIS A 392 1.20 2.18 -13.30
CA HIS A 392 0.35 1.36 -14.14
C HIS A 392 -1.05 1.96 -14.21
N TYR A 393 -1.74 1.81 -15.33
CA TYR A 393 -3.09 2.32 -15.49
C TYR A 393 -4.12 1.21 -15.63
N SER A 394 -5.21 1.27 -14.88
CA SER A 394 -6.30 0.31 -14.95
C SER A 394 -7.66 0.98 -15.11
N VAL A 395 -8.53 0.37 -15.92
CA VAL A 395 -9.93 0.81 -16.06
C VAL A 395 -10.87 -0.33 -15.70
N ILE A 396 -11.79 -0.07 -14.76
CA ILE A 396 -12.88 -0.98 -14.45
C ILE A 396 -14.10 -0.59 -15.29
N CYS A 397 -14.30 -1.29 -16.40
CA CYS A 397 -15.41 -1.03 -17.33
C CYS A 397 -16.62 -1.95 -17.07
N HIS A 398 -17.74 -1.66 -17.74
CA HIS A 398 -18.91 -2.57 -17.73
C HIS A 398 -18.52 -3.94 -18.28
N GLN A 399 -17.99 -3.97 -19.47
CA GLN A 399 -17.58 -5.16 -20.19
C GLN A 399 -16.45 -4.81 -21.16
N MET A 400 -15.43 -5.66 -21.22
CA MET A 400 -14.40 -5.55 -22.24
C MET A 400 -14.81 -6.35 -23.47
N GLU A 401 -14.65 -5.80 -24.68
CA GLU A 401 -14.84 -6.50 -25.93
C GLU A 401 -13.52 -6.95 -26.55
N TRP A 402 -13.39 -8.26 -26.74
CA TRP A 402 -12.28 -8.87 -27.47
C TRP A 402 -12.78 -9.61 -28.70
N SER A 403 -12.39 -9.15 -29.88
CA SER A 403 -12.85 -9.77 -31.15
C SER A 403 -14.37 -9.96 -31.22
N GLY A 404 -15.15 -9.00 -30.67
CA GLY A 404 -16.61 -9.04 -30.64
C GLY A 404 -17.18 -10.02 -29.58
N ARG A 405 -16.41 -10.39 -28.58
CA ARG A 405 -16.86 -11.24 -27.46
C ARG A 405 -16.53 -10.58 -26.12
N PRO A 406 -17.41 -10.70 -25.12
CA PRO A 406 -17.13 -10.25 -23.78
C PRO A 406 -15.93 -10.98 -23.17
N ALA A 407 -15.06 -10.25 -22.47
CA ALA A 407 -13.93 -10.78 -21.70
C ALA A 407 -13.94 -10.25 -20.26
N GLY A 408 -13.26 -10.97 -19.36
CA GLY A 408 -13.11 -10.62 -17.94
C GLY A 408 -12.10 -9.52 -17.72
N GLY A 409 -11.06 -9.48 -18.54
CA GLY A 409 -10.01 -8.48 -18.48
C GLY A 409 -9.12 -8.56 -19.71
N ARG A 410 -8.16 -7.66 -19.80
CA ARG A 410 -7.15 -7.65 -20.84
C ARG A 410 -6.03 -6.64 -20.56
N MET A 411 -4.78 -7.03 -20.77
CA MET A 411 -3.68 -6.11 -21.00
C MET A 411 -3.79 -5.44 -22.38
N CYS A 412 -3.63 -4.12 -22.44
CA CYS A 412 -3.69 -3.35 -23.70
C CYS A 412 -2.36 -2.69 -24.07
N TYR A 413 -1.53 -2.41 -23.09
CA TYR A 413 -0.15 -1.95 -23.20
C TYR A 413 0.70 -2.61 -22.13
N VAL A 414 2.00 -2.37 -22.17
CA VAL A 414 2.96 -2.87 -21.17
C VAL A 414 2.58 -2.45 -19.75
N ASP A 415 2.00 -1.26 -19.62
CA ASP A 415 1.65 -0.60 -18.36
C ASP A 415 0.14 -0.34 -18.20
N MET A 416 -0.71 -1.01 -18.98
CA MET A 416 -2.15 -0.77 -18.94
C MET A 416 -2.99 -2.04 -19.12
N HIS A 417 -3.98 -2.23 -18.24
CA HIS A 417 -4.97 -3.29 -18.33
C HIS A 417 -6.39 -2.80 -18.05
N THR A 418 -7.38 -3.67 -18.26
CA THR A 418 -8.79 -3.37 -17.98
C THR A 418 -9.52 -4.58 -17.46
N ILE A 419 -10.52 -4.33 -16.60
CA ILE A 419 -11.36 -5.38 -16.01
C ILE A 419 -12.83 -5.13 -16.35
N GLY A 420 -13.49 -6.13 -16.89
CA GLY A 420 -14.94 -6.13 -17.15
C GLY A 420 -15.74 -6.44 -15.88
N GLY A 421 -16.03 -5.43 -15.07
CA GLY A 421 -16.68 -5.60 -13.77
C GLY A 421 -18.03 -6.31 -13.82
N GLN A 422 -18.85 -6.05 -14.84
CA GLN A 422 -20.12 -6.78 -15.02
C GLN A 422 -19.90 -8.23 -15.46
N TYR A 423 -18.84 -8.49 -16.23
CA TYR A 423 -18.50 -9.86 -16.62
C TYR A 423 -18.14 -10.69 -15.38
N VAL A 424 -17.27 -10.18 -14.52
CA VAL A 424 -16.93 -10.84 -13.25
C VAL A 424 -18.18 -11.05 -12.39
N ARG A 425 -19.04 -10.04 -12.25
CA ARG A 425 -20.30 -10.12 -11.49
C ARG A 425 -21.26 -11.18 -12.03
N ASN A 426 -21.36 -11.33 -13.33
CA ASN A 426 -22.23 -12.33 -13.96
C ASN A 426 -21.77 -13.78 -13.71
N TRP A 427 -20.47 -13.97 -13.54
CA TRP A 427 -19.90 -15.27 -13.24
C TRP A 427 -19.80 -15.58 -11.73
N ALA A 428 -19.98 -14.58 -10.86
CA ALA A 428 -19.89 -14.74 -9.41
C ALA A 428 -20.68 -15.94 -8.84
N PRO A 429 -21.93 -16.24 -9.28
CA PRO A 429 -22.65 -17.41 -8.77
C PRO A 429 -21.93 -18.74 -9.01
N LEU A 430 -21.13 -18.85 -10.09
CA LEU A 430 -20.31 -20.03 -10.36
C LEU A 430 -19.10 -20.10 -9.43
N PHE A 431 -18.56 -18.94 -9.01
CA PHE A 431 -17.44 -18.86 -8.07
C PHE A 431 -17.85 -19.35 -6.68
N TYR A 432 -19.04 -18.97 -6.19
CA TYR A 432 -19.59 -19.51 -4.93
C TYR A 432 -19.68 -21.04 -4.95
N MET A 433 -20.06 -21.63 -6.08
CA MET A 433 -20.09 -23.08 -6.23
C MET A 433 -18.69 -23.74 -6.18
N GLN A 434 -17.64 -22.95 -6.35
CA GLN A 434 -16.24 -23.40 -6.32
C GLN A 434 -15.51 -23.00 -5.04
N GLY A 435 -16.22 -22.37 -4.07
CA GLY A 435 -15.65 -21.95 -2.79
C GLY A 435 -15.05 -20.55 -2.78
N SER A 436 -15.17 -19.79 -3.87
CA SER A 436 -14.72 -18.39 -3.95
C SER A 436 -15.91 -17.44 -3.85
N ASP A 437 -15.68 -16.22 -3.40
CA ASP A 437 -16.66 -15.13 -3.39
C ASP A 437 -16.39 -14.10 -4.52
N TYR A 438 -17.28 -13.10 -4.61
CA TYR A 438 -17.16 -12.06 -5.63
C TYR A 438 -15.86 -11.24 -5.53
N TYR A 439 -15.44 -10.90 -4.31
CA TYR A 439 -14.27 -10.04 -4.09
C TYR A 439 -12.97 -10.78 -4.38
N THR A 440 -12.88 -12.03 -3.96
CA THR A 440 -11.76 -12.92 -4.32
C THR A 440 -11.67 -13.11 -5.84
N ALA A 441 -12.81 -13.36 -6.49
CA ALA A 441 -12.83 -13.52 -7.94
C ALA A 441 -12.41 -12.24 -8.68
N PHE A 442 -12.81 -11.07 -8.17
CA PHE A 442 -12.43 -9.78 -8.75
C PHE A 442 -10.93 -9.50 -8.57
N ALA A 443 -10.41 -9.71 -7.36
CA ALA A 443 -8.99 -9.58 -7.06
C ALA A 443 -8.14 -10.51 -7.94
N SER A 444 -8.58 -11.77 -8.10
CA SER A 444 -7.89 -12.76 -8.94
C SER A 444 -7.81 -12.33 -10.42
N VAL A 445 -8.91 -11.81 -10.97
CA VAL A 445 -8.90 -11.31 -12.37
C VAL A 445 -8.03 -10.06 -12.48
N PHE A 446 -8.08 -9.15 -11.50
CA PHE A 446 -7.25 -7.96 -11.52
C PHE A 446 -5.76 -8.33 -11.47
N MET A 447 -5.37 -9.21 -10.55
CA MET A 447 -4.00 -9.69 -10.42
C MET A 447 -3.52 -10.44 -11.68
N HIS A 448 -4.42 -11.20 -12.32
CA HIS A 448 -4.13 -11.88 -13.60
C HIS A 448 -3.75 -10.86 -14.70
N GLU A 449 -4.55 -9.82 -14.90
CA GLU A 449 -4.28 -8.82 -15.93
C GLU A 449 -3.06 -7.94 -15.57
N LEU A 450 -2.85 -7.67 -14.28
CA LEU A 450 -1.64 -7.01 -13.78
C LEU A 450 -0.40 -7.87 -14.08
N GLY A 451 -0.46 -9.19 -13.88
CA GLY A 451 0.63 -10.11 -14.22
C GLY A 451 1.08 -10.01 -15.67
N HIS A 452 0.15 -9.79 -16.60
CA HIS A 452 0.51 -9.54 -17.99
C HIS A 452 1.28 -8.23 -18.18
N THR A 453 0.92 -7.17 -17.44
CA THR A 453 1.68 -5.91 -17.47
C THR A 453 3.06 -6.08 -16.86
N LEU A 454 3.20 -6.93 -15.85
CA LEU A 454 4.47 -7.29 -15.22
C LEU A 454 5.27 -8.38 -15.98
N GLY A 455 4.85 -8.77 -17.20
CA GLY A 455 5.64 -9.64 -18.07
C GLY A 455 5.22 -11.09 -18.14
N LEU A 456 4.29 -11.54 -17.34
CA LEU A 456 3.80 -12.91 -17.40
C LEU A 456 3.00 -13.16 -18.68
N GLY A 457 3.45 -14.06 -19.53
CA GLY A 457 2.75 -14.31 -20.80
C GLY A 457 3.37 -15.39 -21.70
N SER A 458 4.60 -15.81 -21.46
CA SER A 458 5.31 -16.73 -22.34
C SER A 458 5.17 -18.21 -21.97
N PHE A 459 4.68 -18.53 -20.77
CA PHE A 459 4.53 -19.89 -20.28
C PHE A 459 3.23 -20.53 -20.82
N GLU A 460 3.29 -21.80 -21.26
CA GLU A 460 2.15 -22.49 -21.88
C GLU A 460 0.96 -22.73 -20.94
N GLY A 461 1.18 -22.65 -19.62
CA GLY A 461 0.14 -22.75 -18.59
C GLY A 461 -0.71 -21.49 -18.45
N ILE A 462 -0.16 -20.33 -18.86
CA ILE A 462 -0.82 -19.03 -18.82
C ILE A 462 -1.89 -18.98 -19.92
N ASP A 463 -3.06 -18.41 -19.64
CA ASP A 463 -4.18 -18.23 -20.58
C ASP A 463 -4.65 -19.51 -21.29
N ASN A 464 -4.40 -20.65 -20.73
CA ASN A 464 -4.75 -21.90 -21.38
C ASN A 464 -6.24 -22.20 -21.20
N GLU A 465 -7.05 -21.89 -22.22
CA GLU A 465 -8.52 -22.13 -22.22
C GLU A 465 -8.90 -23.58 -21.90
N LYS A 466 -8.03 -24.54 -22.20
CA LYS A 466 -8.30 -25.94 -21.94
C LYS A 466 -8.06 -26.32 -20.49
N SER A 467 -7.23 -25.57 -19.75
CA SER A 467 -7.00 -25.80 -18.32
C SER A 467 -8.22 -25.48 -17.47
N ARG A 468 -9.21 -24.77 -17.98
CA ARG A 468 -10.42 -24.35 -17.28
C ARG A 468 -11.33 -25.51 -16.83
N PHE A 469 -11.33 -26.61 -17.54
CA PHE A 469 -12.33 -27.65 -17.35
C PHE A 469 -11.73 -29.04 -17.13
N PRO A 470 -12.22 -29.83 -16.13
CA PRO A 470 -11.62 -31.10 -15.70
C PRO A 470 -11.75 -32.23 -16.72
N TRP A 471 -12.53 -32.10 -17.79
CA TRP A 471 -12.60 -33.06 -18.88
C TRP A 471 -11.51 -32.89 -19.92
N ASN A 472 -10.72 -31.83 -19.84
CA ASN A 472 -9.55 -31.61 -20.69
C ASN A 472 -8.29 -32.16 -20.02
N LYS A 473 -7.35 -32.65 -20.85
CA LYS A 473 -6.06 -33.14 -20.36
C LYS A 473 -5.25 -32.01 -19.67
N GLU A 474 -5.30 -30.84 -20.26
CA GLU A 474 -4.56 -29.64 -19.84
C GLU A 474 -4.95 -29.18 -18.43
N TYR A 475 -6.19 -29.41 -17.99
CA TYR A 475 -6.64 -29.16 -16.62
C TYR A 475 -5.79 -29.92 -15.59
N TRP A 476 -5.42 -31.15 -15.90
CA TRP A 476 -4.61 -32.01 -15.03
C TRP A 476 -3.13 -31.79 -15.23
N GLN A 477 -2.72 -31.48 -16.46
CA GLN A 477 -1.33 -31.21 -16.82
C GLN A 477 -0.81 -29.96 -16.13
N TRP A 478 -1.58 -28.86 -16.17
CA TRP A 478 -1.24 -27.58 -15.54
C TRP A 478 -1.75 -27.47 -14.12
N GLY A 479 -2.08 -28.60 -13.49
CA GLY A 479 -2.52 -28.65 -12.10
C GLY A 479 -1.50 -28.15 -11.08
N PRO A 480 -0.20 -28.46 -11.23
CA PRO A 480 0.83 -27.94 -10.35
C PRO A 480 0.99 -26.41 -10.40
N TYR A 481 0.78 -25.79 -11.56
CA TYR A 481 0.88 -24.34 -11.73
C TYR A 481 -0.25 -23.62 -10.99
N GLU A 482 -0.08 -23.44 -9.68
CA GLU A 482 -1.04 -22.77 -8.79
C GLU A 482 -0.86 -21.24 -8.83
N SER A 483 -1.30 -20.65 -9.91
CA SER A 483 -1.24 -19.22 -10.20
C SER A 483 -2.59 -18.69 -10.69
N CYS A 484 -2.91 -17.44 -10.37
CA CYS A 484 -4.05 -16.75 -10.98
C CYS A 484 -3.89 -16.59 -12.50
N MET A 485 -2.68 -16.73 -13.05
CA MET A 485 -2.41 -16.75 -14.49
C MET A 485 -2.93 -18.01 -15.18
N ASN A 486 -3.16 -19.07 -14.45
CA ASN A 486 -3.73 -20.34 -14.95
C ASN A 486 -5.25 -20.30 -14.88
N TYR A 487 -5.95 -20.50 -16.00
CA TYR A 487 -7.41 -20.51 -16.05
C TYR A 487 -8.09 -21.60 -15.22
N ARG A 488 -7.33 -22.55 -14.68
CA ARG A 488 -7.83 -23.48 -13.65
C ARG A 488 -8.08 -22.77 -12.33
N TYR A 489 -7.28 -21.76 -11.99
CA TYR A 489 -7.27 -21.09 -10.69
C TYR A 489 -7.78 -19.65 -10.76
N VAL A 490 -7.78 -19.00 -11.92
CA VAL A 490 -8.39 -17.68 -12.09
C VAL A 490 -9.82 -17.69 -11.54
N TYR A 491 -10.20 -16.63 -10.85
CA TYR A 491 -11.41 -16.46 -10.04
C TYR A 491 -11.41 -17.12 -8.64
N LYS A 492 -10.35 -17.81 -8.23
CA LYS A 492 -10.31 -18.55 -6.95
C LYS A 492 -9.07 -18.26 -6.14
N LEU A 493 -7.95 -18.15 -6.81
CA LEU A 493 -6.63 -17.90 -6.23
C LEU A 493 -6.25 -16.46 -6.53
N VAL A 494 -5.77 -15.76 -5.52
CA VAL A 494 -5.18 -14.42 -5.65
C VAL A 494 -3.74 -14.55 -5.22
N ASP A 495 -2.94 -15.14 -6.09
CA ASP A 495 -1.50 -15.30 -5.95
C ASP A 495 -0.90 -15.71 -7.29
N TYR A 496 0.40 -15.48 -7.45
CA TYR A 496 1.24 -16.05 -8.50
C TYR A 496 1.91 -17.30 -7.96
N SER A 497 2.38 -18.20 -8.85
CA SER A 497 3.08 -19.41 -8.43
C SER A 497 4.50 -19.13 -7.95
N ASP A 498 4.91 -19.85 -6.89
CA ASP A 498 6.28 -19.89 -6.38
C ASP A 498 7.17 -20.91 -7.11
N GLY A 499 6.60 -21.74 -7.98
CA GLY A 499 7.33 -22.74 -8.75
C GLY A 499 7.91 -23.88 -7.90
N ASP A 500 7.07 -24.74 -7.35
CA ASP A 500 7.45 -25.82 -6.43
C ASP A 500 8.24 -26.99 -7.07
N ASP A 501 9.10 -26.74 -8.06
CA ASP A 501 9.97 -27.72 -8.73
C ASP A 501 9.24 -28.91 -9.41
N GLU A 502 7.94 -28.79 -9.66
CA GLU A 502 7.18 -29.80 -10.36
C GLU A 502 7.21 -29.60 -11.88
N ASP A 503 7.09 -30.68 -12.64
CA ASP A 503 6.85 -30.59 -14.08
C ASP A 503 5.54 -29.78 -14.32
N TYR A 504 5.57 -28.86 -15.28
CA TYR A 504 4.42 -28.00 -15.64
C TYR A 504 4.07 -26.90 -14.63
N ASP A 505 5.04 -26.44 -13.86
CA ASP A 505 4.96 -25.26 -13.02
C ASP A 505 5.99 -24.20 -13.47
N GLN A 506 5.77 -22.94 -13.08
CA GLN A 506 6.66 -21.81 -13.30
C GLN A 506 6.67 -20.95 -12.04
N ASN A 507 7.83 -20.54 -11.60
CA ASN A 507 7.93 -19.50 -10.58
C ASN A 507 7.61 -18.13 -11.21
N ASP A 508 6.37 -17.69 -11.07
CA ASP A 508 5.92 -16.40 -11.61
C ASP A 508 6.61 -15.22 -10.90
N TRP A 509 6.83 -15.35 -9.59
CA TRP A 509 7.46 -14.31 -8.78
C TRP A 509 8.91 -14.03 -9.19
N GLU A 510 9.62 -15.01 -9.73
CA GLU A 510 10.95 -14.81 -10.33
C GLU A 510 10.93 -14.25 -11.75
N VAL A 511 9.76 -14.30 -12.42
CA VAL A 511 9.61 -13.87 -13.82
C VAL A 511 9.04 -12.48 -13.93
N ILE A 512 8.28 -12.01 -12.95
CA ILE A 512 7.74 -10.65 -12.98
C ILE A 512 8.86 -9.62 -13.09
N ASP A 513 8.57 -8.56 -13.83
CA ASP A 513 9.48 -7.47 -14.13
C ASP A 513 8.75 -6.14 -13.81
N LEU A 514 9.10 -5.54 -12.70
CA LEU A 514 8.48 -4.31 -12.20
C LEU A 514 8.90 -3.09 -13.02
N THR A 515 10.04 -3.18 -13.74
CA THR A 515 10.58 -2.07 -14.55
C THR A 515 9.81 -1.82 -15.86
N ARG A 516 8.73 -2.57 -16.12
CA ARG A 516 8.00 -2.56 -17.38
C ARG A 516 7.03 -1.40 -17.51
N PHE A 517 7.53 -0.23 -17.83
CA PHE A 517 6.74 0.97 -18.10
C PHE A 517 6.90 1.48 -19.53
N THR A 518 5.86 2.19 -20.01
CA THR A 518 5.91 2.98 -21.26
C THR A 518 6.43 4.38 -20.94
N ARG A 519 7.75 4.55 -20.86
CA ARG A 519 8.34 5.86 -20.54
C ARG A 519 8.22 6.87 -21.69
N PRO A 520 8.20 8.19 -21.42
CA PRO A 520 8.24 9.21 -22.45
C PRO A 520 9.48 9.07 -23.33
N GLY A 521 9.30 9.05 -24.66
CA GLY A 521 10.42 9.00 -25.61
C GLY A 521 10.78 7.61 -26.17
N TRP A 522 10.03 6.57 -25.82
CA TRP A 522 10.13 5.22 -26.43
C TRP A 522 9.16 5.05 -27.58
#